data_b0c460e103f49a86c89fb22374d50617
#
_entry.id   b0c460e103f49a86c89fb22374d50617
#
_cell.length_a   1.000
_cell.length_b   1.000
_cell.length_c   1.000
_cell.angle_alpha   90.00
_cell.angle_beta   90.00
_cell.angle_gamma   90.00
#
_symmetry.space_group_name_H-M   'P 1'
#
loop_
_entity.id
_entity.type
_entity.pdbx_description
1 polymer ?
#
loop_
_entity_poly.entity_id
_entity_poly.type
_entity_poly.pdbx_seq_one_letter_code
_entity_poly.pdbx_strand_id
1 'polypeptide(L)'
;MLSGQSITLRPVHASDMEMLYDFHTDIQNRGEYFPRGILSEPAFQKQFQENGFWGKDDGMLLIINSANETLGHIEFFKTVNYLDEYELSYQVYSTEQRGKGIMTEAVNLMVQYLFETKRMNRIRLIIHPDNAASRRLAEKCGFQHEGTARGAWYNKGRHHDVEVYSILHDDVIPTS
;
A
#
# COMPACT_ATOMS: atom_id res chain seq x y z
N MET A 1 -12.99 6.53 -8.50
CA MET A 1 -11.64 6.50 -9.09
C MET A 1 -10.93 7.78 -8.69
N LEU A 2 -9.65 7.70 -8.35
CA LEU A 2 -8.83 8.87 -8.05
C LEU A 2 -7.91 9.10 -9.26
N SER A 3 -8.06 10.22 -9.94
CA SER A 3 -7.31 10.51 -11.15
C SER A 3 -6.13 11.42 -10.83
N GLY A 4 -4.94 10.97 -11.17
CA GLY A 4 -3.70 11.74 -11.11
C GLY A 4 -3.30 12.28 -12.48
N GLN A 5 -2.03 12.66 -12.61
CA GLN A 5 -1.48 13.18 -13.87
C GLN A 5 -1.12 12.04 -14.85
N SER A 6 -0.55 10.96 -14.36
CA SER A 6 -0.04 9.83 -15.16
C SER A 6 -0.74 8.51 -14.87
N ILE A 7 -1.44 8.41 -13.74
CA ILE A 7 -2.11 7.20 -13.27
C ILE A 7 -3.54 7.49 -12.80
N THR A 8 -4.31 6.42 -12.71
CA THR A 8 -5.61 6.40 -12.02
C THR A 8 -5.61 5.29 -10.98
N LEU A 9 -6.12 5.57 -9.78
CA LEU A 9 -6.42 4.55 -8.79
C LEU A 9 -7.89 4.14 -8.92
N ARG A 10 -8.16 2.86 -9.11
CA ARG A 10 -9.51 2.31 -9.22
C ARG A 10 -9.73 1.09 -8.32
N PRO A 11 -10.97 0.81 -7.88
CA PRO A 11 -11.30 -0.43 -7.21
C PRO A 11 -10.97 -1.66 -8.07
N VAL A 12 -10.79 -2.79 -7.40
CA VAL A 12 -10.62 -4.10 -8.04
C VAL A 12 -11.93 -4.54 -8.67
N HIS A 13 -11.88 -5.07 -9.89
CA HIS A 13 -13.00 -5.67 -10.59
C HIS A 13 -12.87 -7.21 -10.61
N ALA A 14 -13.97 -7.91 -10.84
CA ALA A 14 -13.95 -9.37 -10.96
C ALA A 14 -13.01 -9.87 -12.09
N SER A 15 -12.83 -9.07 -13.15
CA SER A 15 -11.90 -9.38 -14.25
C SER A 15 -10.42 -9.29 -13.87
N ASP A 16 -10.09 -8.66 -12.73
CA ASP A 16 -8.69 -8.52 -12.28
C ASP A 16 -8.25 -9.70 -11.41
N MET A 17 -9.19 -10.55 -10.97
CA MET A 17 -8.95 -11.55 -9.93
C MET A 17 -7.90 -12.60 -10.30
N GLU A 18 -7.89 -13.08 -11.54
CA GLU A 18 -6.91 -14.06 -12.02
C GLU A 18 -5.50 -13.47 -11.95
N MET A 19 -5.29 -12.30 -12.55
CA MET A 19 -4.01 -11.59 -12.55
C MET A 19 -3.53 -11.27 -11.13
N LEU A 20 -4.43 -10.80 -10.25
CA LEU A 20 -4.08 -10.52 -8.86
C LEU A 20 -3.72 -11.78 -8.08
N TYR A 21 -4.45 -12.88 -8.27
CA TYR A 21 -4.16 -14.14 -7.62
C TYR A 21 -2.78 -14.68 -8.04
N ASP A 22 -2.49 -14.68 -9.34
CA ASP A 22 -1.19 -15.11 -9.86
C ASP A 22 -0.06 -14.27 -9.28
N PHE A 23 -0.23 -12.95 -9.24
CA PHE A 23 0.73 -12.03 -8.64
C PHE A 23 0.93 -12.30 -7.15
N HIS A 24 -0.14 -12.50 -6.38
CA HIS A 24 -0.07 -12.74 -4.93
C HIS A 24 0.52 -14.12 -4.59
N THR A 25 0.42 -15.11 -5.45
CA THR A 25 0.97 -16.46 -5.23
C THR A 25 2.39 -16.63 -5.74
N ASP A 26 2.84 -15.78 -6.66
CA ASP A 26 4.23 -15.78 -7.12
C ASP A 26 5.16 -15.09 -6.12
N ILE A 27 5.65 -15.87 -5.15
CA ILE A 27 6.54 -15.40 -4.07
C ILE A 27 7.81 -14.73 -4.61
N GLN A 28 8.29 -15.11 -5.79
CA GLN A 28 9.51 -14.53 -6.37
C GLN A 28 9.25 -13.12 -6.91
N ASN A 29 8.09 -12.89 -7.53
CA ASN A 29 7.72 -11.61 -8.10
C ASN A 29 7.14 -10.62 -7.07
N ARG A 30 6.65 -11.09 -5.92
CA ARG A 30 6.15 -10.23 -4.85
C ARG A 30 7.21 -9.29 -4.25
N GLY A 31 8.48 -9.59 -4.48
CA GLY A 31 9.58 -8.77 -3.99
C GLY A 31 10.12 -9.22 -2.63
N GLU A 32 11.29 -8.71 -2.32
CA GLU A 32 12.09 -9.15 -1.18
C GLU A 32 11.48 -8.79 0.17
N TYR A 33 10.77 -7.66 0.23
CA TYR A 33 10.28 -7.04 1.47
C TYR A 33 8.77 -7.26 1.69
N PHE A 34 8.16 -8.20 0.99
CA PHE A 34 6.76 -8.55 1.19
C PHE A 34 6.60 -9.86 1.99
N PRO A 35 5.51 -10.01 2.77
CA PRO A 35 5.18 -11.27 3.43
C PRO A 35 5.07 -12.42 2.42
N ARG A 36 5.56 -13.61 2.80
CA ARG A 36 5.62 -14.80 1.94
C ARG A 36 4.45 -15.77 2.15
N GLY A 37 3.38 -15.29 2.75
CA GLY A 37 2.18 -16.12 2.93
C GLY A 37 1.53 -16.46 1.58
N ILE A 38 1.07 -17.71 1.45
CA ILE A 38 0.28 -18.15 0.30
C ILE A 38 -1.17 -18.27 0.75
N LEU A 39 -2.07 -17.70 -0.03
CA LEU A 39 -3.50 -17.83 0.15
C LEU A 39 -4.05 -18.77 -0.93
N SER A 40 -4.95 -19.69 -0.58
CA SER A 40 -5.60 -20.54 -1.58
C SER A 40 -6.55 -19.74 -2.46
N GLU A 41 -6.73 -20.13 -3.71
CA GLU A 41 -7.62 -19.45 -4.64
C GLU A 41 -9.06 -19.30 -4.08
N PRO A 42 -9.70 -20.34 -3.50
CA PRO A 42 -11.04 -20.17 -2.90
C PRO A 42 -11.07 -19.14 -1.76
N ALA A 43 -10.01 -19.05 -0.94
CA ALA A 43 -9.95 -18.06 0.13
C ALA A 43 -9.77 -16.63 -0.43
N PHE A 44 -8.98 -16.46 -1.48
CA PHE A 44 -8.79 -15.20 -2.17
C PHE A 44 -10.07 -14.73 -2.86
N GLN A 45 -10.76 -15.63 -3.57
CA GLN A 45 -12.06 -15.38 -4.19
C GLN A 45 -13.12 -14.98 -3.15
N LYS A 46 -13.14 -15.68 -2.00
CA LYS A 46 -14.06 -15.37 -0.90
C LYS A 46 -13.84 -13.95 -0.36
N GLN A 47 -12.60 -13.52 -0.14
CA GLN A 47 -12.33 -12.16 0.31
C GLN A 47 -12.88 -11.11 -0.67
N PHE A 48 -12.71 -11.33 -1.97
CA PHE A 48 -13.27 -10.44 -2.99
C PHE A 48 -14.80 -10.43 -2.96
N GLN A 49 -15.43 -11.59 -2.82
CA GLN A 49 -16.90 -11.71 -2.79
C GLN A 49 -17.54 -11.01 -1.58
N GLU A 50 -16.81 -10.94 -0.46
CA GLU A 50 -17.30 -10.30 0.76
C GLU A 50 -17.45 -8.78 0.62
N ASN A 51 -16.48 -8.10 -0.01
CA ASN A 51 -16.48 -6.63 -0.05
C ASN A 51 -15.76 -6.03 -1.27
N GLY A 52 -15.32 -6.83 -2.27
CA GLY A 52 -14.55 -6.34 -3.41
C GLY A 52 -13.18 -5.78 -3.04
N PHE A 53 -12.55 -6.24 -1.96
CA PHE A 53 -11.34 -5.68 -1.34
C PHE A 53 -11.51 -4.21 -0.95
N TRP A 54 -12.71 -3.78 -0.54
CA TRP A 54 -12.97 -2.44 -0.06
C TRP A 54 -13.93 -2.45 1.13
N GLY A 55 -13.36 -2.49 2.31
CA GLY A 55 -14.08 -2.52 3.58
C GLY A 55 -14.11 -1.17 4.31
N LYS A 56 -14.60 -1.22 5.55
CA LYS A 56 -14.62 -0.05 6.42
C LYS A 56 -13.22 0.38 6.85
N ASP A 57 -12.38 -0.58 7.24
CA ASP A 57 -11.08 -0.37 7.87
C ASP A 57 -9.91 -0.91 7.02
N ASP A 58 -10.18 -1.32 5.80
CA ASP A 58 -9.22 -1.81 4.81
C ASP A 58 -9.69 -1.52 3.39
N GLY A 59 -8.77 -1.47 2.45
CA GLY A 59 -9.11 -1.34 1.04
C GLY A 59 -7.91 -1.39 0.12
N MET A 60 -8.15 -1.87 -1.10
CA MET A 60 -7.16 -1.97 -2.17
C MET A 60 -7.63 -1.22 -3.41
N LEU A 61 -6.74 -0.42 -4.00
CA LEU A 61 -6.93 0.17 -5.32
C LEU A 61 -5.82 -0.31 -6.27
N LEU A 62 -6.20 -0.58 -7.50
CA LEU A 62 -5.25 -0.84 -8.58
C LEU A 62 -4.73 0.47 -9.17
N ILE A 63 -3.46 0.48 -9.51
CA ILE A 63 -2.77 1.60 -10.16
C ILE A 63 -2.79 1.33 -11.66
N ILE A 64 -3.50 2.17 -12.42
CA ILE A 64 -3.74 1.99 -13.85
C ILE A 64 -3.12 3.14 -14.64
N ASN A 65 -2.46 2.85 -15.76
CA ASN A 65 -1.96 3.87 -16.68
C ASN A 65 -3.02 4.28 -17.71
N SER A 66 -2.69 5.24 -18.57
CA SER A 66 -3.57 5.73 -19.63
C SER A 66 -3.93 4.68 -20.70
N ALA A 67 -3.13 3.60 -20.83
CA ALA A 67 -3.41 2.46 -21.71
C ALA A 67 -4.30 1.40 -21.04
N ASN A 68 -4.82 1.67 -19.83
CA ASN A 68 -5.59 0.75 -18.99
C ASN A 68 -4.81 -0.51 -18.54
N GLU A 69 -3.48 -0.40 -18.48
CA GLU A 69 -2.63 -1.46 -17.95
C GLU A 69 -2.48 -1.33 -16.44
N THR A 70 -2.56 -2.44 -15.71
CA THR A 70 -2.34 -2.47 -14.27
C THR A 70 -0.84 -2.45 -13.96
N LEU A 71 -0.39 -1.40 -13.29
CA LEU A 71 1.02 -1.18 -12.94
C LEU A 71 1.37 -1.69 -11.54
N GLY A 72 0.38 -1.82 -10.68
CA GLY A 72 0.55 -2.18 -9.27
C GLY A 72 -0.73 -2.01 -8.46
N HIS A 73 -0.57 -2.01 -7.16
CA HIS A 73 -1.66 -1.72 -6.23
C HIS A 73 -1.18 -0.86 -5.06
N ILE A 74 -2.14 -0.26 -4.38
CA ILE A 74 -1.97 0.40 -3.09
C ILE A 74 -3.11 0.00 -2.17
N GLU A 75 -2.78 -0.32 -0.92
CA GLU A 75 -3.71 -0.76 0.11
C GLU A 75 -3.64 0.14 1.33
N PHE A 76 -4.74 0.25 2.05
CA PHE A 76 -4.76 0.76 3.42
C PHE A 76 -5.44 -0.24 4.34
N PHE A 77 -5.01 -0.30 5.58
CA PHE A 77 -5.65 -1.15 6.59
C PHE A 77 -5.38 -0.64 8.00
N LYS A 78 -6.33 -0.92 8.89
CA LYS A 78 -6.21 -0.60 10.30
C LYS A 78 -5.51 -1.74 11.02
N THR A 79 -4.43 -1.44 11.74
CA THR A 79 -3.66 -2.45 12.47
C THR A 79 -4.02 -2.52 13.95
N VAL A 80 -4.45 -1.39 14.53
CA VAL A 80 -4.80 -1.27 15.95
C VAL A 80 -6.14 -0.56 16.08
N ASN A 81 -7.14 -1.26 16.63
CA ASN A 81 -8.54 -0.79 16.64
C ASN A 81 -8.79 0.49 17.46
N TYR A 82 -7.96 0.78 18.47
CA TYR A 82 -8.10 1.95 19.34
C TYR A 82 -7.23 3.15 18.92
N LEU A 83 -6.44 3.02 17.84
CA LEU A 83 -5.68 4.12 17.28
C LEU A 83 -6.41 4.72 16.07
N ASP A 84 -6.40 6.05 15.96
CA ASP A 84 -6.92 6.77 14.80
C ASP A 84 -5.86 6.85 13.69
N GLU A 85 -5.38 5.68 13.26
CA GLU A 85 -4.37 5.55 12.21
C GLU A 85 -4.69 4.41 11.23
N TYR A 86 -4.16 4.54 10.02
CA TYR A 86 -4.09 3.48 9.03
C TYR A 86 -2.66 3.25 8.56
N GLU A 87 -2.35 2.03 8.14
CA GLU A 87 -1.10 1.68 7.49
C GLU A 87 -1.34 1.60 5.98
N LEU A 88 -0.39 2.10 5.18
CA LEU A 88 -0.37 1.88 3.73
C LEU A 88 0.62 0.78 3.38
N SER A 89 0.22 -0.06 2.43
CA SER A 89 1.05 -1.01 1.72
C SER A 89 0.92 -0.78 0.22
N TYR A 90 1.99 -0.98 -0.55
CA TYR A 90 1.96 -0.71 -1.98
C TYR A 90 3.02 -1.50 -2.73
N GLN A 91 2.72 -1.81 -3.99
CA GLN A 91 3.66 -2.50 -4.86
C GLN A 91 3.50 -2.09 -6.33
N VAL A 92 4.64 -1.90 -7.03
CA VAL A 92 4.73 -1.84 -8.49
C VAL A 92 5.12 -3.22 -8.99
N TYR A 93 4.32 -3.79 -9.91
CA TYR A 93 4.47 -5.17 -10.37
C TYR A 93 5.71 -5.40 -11.25
N SER A 94 5.97 -4.50 -12.18
CA SER A 94 7.14 -4.60 -13.05
C SER A 94 8.32 -3.80 -12.54
N THR A 95 9.52 -4.40 -12.56
CA THR A 95 10.78 -3.70 -12.27
C THR A 95 11.04 -2.55 -13.24
N GLU A 96 10.60 -2.68 -14.49
CA GLU A 96 10.77 -1.65 -15.55
C GLU A 96 9.93 -0.39 -15.27
N GLN A 97 8.88 -0.50 -14.49
CA GLN A 97 8.02 0.61 -14.09
C GLN A 97 8.48 1.31 -12.82
N ARG A 98 9.47 0.77 -12.12
CA ARG A 98 10.02 1.39 -10.91
C ARG A 98 10.83 2.64 -11.23
N GLY A 99 10.90 3.57 -10.28
CA GLY A 99 11.67 4.81 -10.42
C GLY A 99 11.02 5.89 -11.30
N LYS A 100 9.84 5.64 -11.88
CA LYS A 100 9.12 6.59 -12.77
C LYS A 100 8.14 7.51 -12.05
N GLY A 101 8.14 7.54 -10.72
CA GLY A 101 7.24 8.40 -9.94
C GLY A 101 5.82 7.85 -9.71
N ILE A 102 5.46 6.72 -10.34
CA ILE A 102 4.14 6.08 -10.27
C ILE A 102 3.66 5.92 -8.81
N MET A 103 4.50 5.35 -7.96
CA MET A 103 4.12 5.10 -6.58
C MET A 103 4.08 6.38 -5.75
N THR A 104 4.89 7.39 -6.04
CA THR A 104 4.80 8.70 -5.40
C THR A 104 3.44 9.34 -5.67
N GLU A 105 2.99 9.30 -6.90
CA GLU A 105 1.67 9.82 -7.29
C GLU A 105 0.55 9.03 -6.63
N ALA A 106 0.64 7.68 -6.63
CA ALA A 106 -0.35 6.80 -6.01
C ALA A 106 -0.48 7.04 -4.49
N VAL A 107 0.65 7.15 -3.78
CA VAL A 107 0.66 7.43 -2.33
C VAL A 107 0.04 8.79 -2.03
N ASN A 108 0.39 9.84 -2.76
CA ASN A 108 -0.18 11.17 -2.55
C ASN A 108 -1.70 11.19 -2.77
N LEU A 109 -2.19 10.55 -3.85
CA LEU A 109 -3.63 10.41 -4.11
C LEU A 109 -4.35 9.66 -2.99
N MET A 110 -3.77 8.55 -2.51
CA MET A 110 -4.37 7.75 -1.45
C MET A 110 -4.35 8.49 -0.11
N VAL A 111 -3.26 9.16 0.24
CA VAL A 111 -3.14 9.96 1.48
C VAL A 111 -4.18 11.07 1.51
N GLN A 112 -4.29 11.84 0.44
CA GLN A 112 -5.31 12.90 0.34
C GLN A 112 -6.72 12.32 0.48
N TYR A 113 -7.05 11.29 -0.29
CA TYR A 113 -8.36 10.64 -0.25
C TYR A 113 -8.72 10.13 1.16
N LEU A 114 -7.78 9.47 1.84
CA LEU A 114 -8.03 8.92 3.17
C LEU A 114 -8.27 10.02 4.20
N PHE A 115 -7.48 11.10 4.21
CA PHE A 115 -7.70 12.22 5.12
C PHE A 115 -9.00 12.98 4.85
N GLU A 116 -9.46 13.04 3.60
CA GLU A 116 -10.74 13.68 3.25
C GLU A 116 -11.97 12.80 3.61
N THR A 117 -11.81 11.48 3.61
CA THR A 117 -12.97 10.56 3.69
C THR A 117 -13.04 9.71 4.96
N LYS A 118 -11.93 9.55 5.67
CA LYS A 118 -11.84 8.74 6.89
C LYS A 118 -11.57 9.63 8.11
N ARG A 119 -12.29 9.35 9.20
CA ARG A 119 -11.98 9.99 10.48
C ARG A 119 -10.72 9.37 11.08
N MET A 120 -9.58 9.98 10.80
CA MET A 120 -8.28 9.59 11.32
C MET A 120 -7.34 10.80 11.37
N ASN A 121 -6.27 10.70 12.14
CA ASN A 121 -5.26 11.75 12.26
C ASN A 121 -3.93 11.39 11.60
N ARG A 122 -3.71 10.11 11.27
CA ARG A 122 -2.36 9.61 10.97
C ARG A 122 -2.39 8.48 9.95
N ILE A 123 -1.43 8.51 9.04
CA ILE A 123 -1.10 7.39 8.15
C ILE A 123 0.34 6.99 8.41
N ARG A 124 0.61 5.69 8.53
CA ARG A 124 1.95 5.17 8.72
C ARG A 124 2.41 4.26 7.58
N LEU A 125 3.73 4.12 7.49
CA LEU A 125 4.41 3.14 6.65
C LEU A 125 5.37 2.33 7.53
N ILE A 126 5.39 1.02 7.32
CA ILE A 126 6.36 0.12 7.94
C ILE A 126 7.31 -0.36 6.85
N ILE A 127 8.59 -0.02 6.98
CA ILE A 127 9.57 -0.18 5.91
C ILE A 127 10.77 -0.98 6.42
N HIS A 128 11.21 -2.00 5.68
CA HIS A 128 12.45 -2.71 6.00
C HIS A 128 13.65 -1.75 5.87
N PRO A 129 14.64 -1.77 6.79
CA PRO A 129 15.77 -0.84 6.77
C PRO A 129 16.56 -0.83 5.46
N ASP A 130 16.68 -2.00 4.80
CA ASP A 130 17.38 -2.15 3.53
C ASP A 130 16.55 -1.70 2.31
N ASN A 131 15.25 -1.42 2.48
CA ASN A 131 14.39 -0.95 1.40
C ASN A 131 14.57 0.56 1.17
N ALA A 132 15.74 0.94 0.65
CA ALA A 132 16.08 2.33 0.37
C ALA A 132 15.11 3.01 -0.62
N ALA A 133 14.49 2.25 -1.51
CA ALA A 133 13.51 2.79 -2.46
C ALA A 133 12.24 3.27 -1.74
N SER A 134 11.69 2.44 -0.82
CA SER A 134 10.50 2.79 -0.05
C SER A 134 10.78 3.92 0.94
N ARG A 135 11.96 3.97 1.57
CA ARG A 135 12.33 5.08 2.46
C ARG A 135 12.38 6.42 1.72
N ARG A 136 13.06 6.48 0.56
CA ARG A 136 13.07 7.69 -0.28
C ARG A 136 11.68 8.10 -0.77
N LEU A 137 10.83 7.12 -1.05
CA LEU A 137 9.44 7.40 -1.43
C LEU A 137 8.67 8.00 -0.25
N ALA A 138 8.79 7.45 0.95
CA ALA A 138 8.15 7.97 2.16
C ALA A 138 8.55 9.43 2.40
N GLU A 139 9.85 9.72 2.39
CA GLU A 139 10.39 11.08 2.56
C GLU A 139 9.88 12.04 1.47
N LYS A 140 9.85 11.58 0.20
CA LYS A 140 9.36 12.38 -0.93
C LYS A 140 7.86 12.69 -0.83
N CYS A 141 7.09 11.80 -0.21
CA CYS A 141 5.65 12.01 0.05
C CYS A 141 5.36 12.76 1.36
N GLY A 142 6.39 13.28 2.05
CA GLY A 142 6.24 14.06 3.28
C GLY A 142 6.13 13.25 4.57
N PHE A 143 6.30 11.93 4.52
CA PHE A 143 6.33 11.11 5.73
C PHE A 143 7.58 11.40 6.54
N GLN A 144 7.43 11.51 7.85
CA GLN A 144 8.50 11.71 8.81
C GLN A 144 8.92 10.38 9.43
N HIS A 145 10.23 10.14 9.55
CA HIS A 145 10.78 8.97 10.24
C HIS A 145 10.63 9.14 11.76
N GLU A 146 10.01 8.15 12.41
CA GLU A 146 9.74 8.20 13.86
C GLU A 146 10.66 7.31 14.68
N GLY A 147 11.27 6.32 14.05
CA GLY A 147 12.19 5.39 14.71
C GLY A 147 12.10 3.97 14.18
N THR A 148 12.80 3.08 14.89
CA THR A 148 12.94 1.67 14.54
C THR A 148 12.19 0.79 15.53
N ALA A 149 11.28 -0.05 15.03
CA ALA A 149 10.64 -1.12 15.83
C ALA A 149 11.51 -2.39 15.73
N ARG A 150 12.21 -2.71 16.82
CA ARG A 150 13.17 -3.82 16.86
C ARG A 150 12.48 -5.19 16.78
N GLY A 151 12.96 -6.07 15.89
CA GLY A 151 12.50 -7.44 15.74
C GLY A 151 11.02 -7.59 15.41
N ALA A 152 10.38 -6.55 14.86
CA ALA A 152 8.94 -6.48 14.69
C ALA A 152 8.39 -7.29 13.51
N TRP A 153 9.24 -7.65 12.56
CA TRP A 153 8.81 -8.35 11.36
C TRP A 153 9.53 -9.68 11.18
N TYR A 154 8.76 -10.77 11.05
CA TYR A 154 9.30 -12.10 10.78
C TYR A 154 9.23 -12.41 9.29
N ASN A 155 10.40 -12.63 8.66
CA ASN A 155 10.50 -13.00 7.25
C ASN A 155 11.76 -13.85 7.01
N LYS A 156 11.69 -14.79 6.07
CA LYS A 156 12.81 -15.66 5.69
C LYS A 156 13.47 -16.36 6.89
N GLY A 157 12.67 -16.82 7.86
CA GLY A 157 13.16 -17.60 9.01
C GLY A 157 13.76 -16.81 10.16
N ARG A 158 13.70 -15.46 10.14
CA ARG A 158 14.24 -14.60 11.20
C ARG A 158 13.41 -13.35 11.43
N HIS A 159 13.61 -12.74 12.59
CA HIS A 159 13.05 -11.42 12.90
C HIS A 159 13.94 -10.31 12.33
N HIS A 160 13.30 -9.27 11.84
CA HIS A 160 13.93 -8.06 11.32
C HIS A 160 13.40 -6.84 12.05
N ASP A 161 14.23 -5.82 12.16
CA ASP A 161 13.78 -4.50 12.54
C ASP A 161 13.01 -3.87 11.38
N VAL A 162 12.16 -2.90 11.68
CA VAL A 162 11.45 -2.10 10.68
C VAL A 162 11.50 -0.63 11.06
N GLU A 163 11.60 0.21 10.05
CA GLU A 163 11.52 1.67 10.18
C GLU A 163 10.06 2.09 10.14
N VAL A 164 9.69 2.99 11.06
CA VAL A 164 8.34 3.55 11.16
C VAL A 164 8.36 4.97 10.60
N TYR A 165 7.53 5.22 9.61
CA TYR A 165 7.30 6.54 9.03
C TYR A 165 5.83 6.91 9.20
N SER A 166 5.54 8.20 9.34
CA SER A 166 4.18 8.68 9.42
C SER A 166 3.99 10.06 8.79
N ILE A 167 2.73 10.33 8.42
CA ILE A 167 2.25 11.63 8.00
C ILE A 167 0.95 11.92 8.74
N LEU A 168 0.77 13.15 9.21
CA LEU A 168 -0.42 13.59 9.94
C LEU A 168 -1.38 14.35 9.02
N HIS A 169 -2.65 14.42 9.43
CA HIS A 169 -3.66 15.18 8.73
C HIS A 169 -3.20 16.62 8.46
N ASP A 170 -2.67 17.29 9.49
CA ASP A 170 -2.27 18.72 9.42
C ASP A 170 -1.00 18.94 8.56
N ASP A 171 -0.23 17.90 8.28
CA ASP A 171 0.90 17.96 7.33
C ASP A 171 0.42 18.10 5.87
N VAL A 172 -0.81 17.64 5.58
CA VAL A 172 -1.38 17.57 4.21
C VAL A 172 -2.52 18.56 4.02
N ILE A 173 -3.43 18.66 4.98
CA ILE A 173 -4.60 19.53 4.96
C ILE A 173 -4.48 20.48 6.17
N PRO A 174 -3.89 21.68 5.98
CA PRO A 174 -3.75 22.65 7.07
C PRO A 174 -5.11 23.01 7.66
N THR A 175 -5.26 22.85 8.96
CA THR A 175 -6.41 23.36 9.70
C THR A 175 -6.26 24.87 9.79
N SER A 176 -7.16 25.62 9.10
CA SER A 176 -7.26 27.07 9.14
C SER A 176 -7.79 27.57 10.50
#